data_f61e28880a72e47a5f340a186f6f9fe6
#
_entry.id   f61e28880a72e47a5f340a186f6f9fe6
#
_cell.length_a   1.000
_cell.length_b   1.000
_cell.length_c   1.000
_cell.angle_alpha   90.00
_cell.angle_beta   90.00
_cell.angle_gamma   90.00
#
_symmetry.space_group_name_H-M   'P 1'
#
loop_
_entity.id
_entity.type
_entity.pdbx_description
1 polymer ?
#
loop_
_entity_poly.entity_id
_entity_poly.type
_entity_poly.pdbx_seq_one_letter_code
_entity_poly.pdbx_strand_id
1 'polypeptide(L)'
;MKKPTLVIMAAGLGSRFGGCKQITPVDDRGHAIIDYSIYDALRAGFGRIVCVIKPEMEADFRAAIGDRIAQHADIVYAYQTLDRLPEGFAVPEGRVKPWGTAHAVLCAADAIEGDFAAINADDYYGPGAFRLACDFLTSPHDSSDHAMVGYRIENTLTENGYVSRGVCSVDESGMLRSIDERLRIEPREGGAAFTEDGENYSFIPAGTRVSMNLWAFNHGILDEMKQRFVQFLRTNAVENPLKAEFYLPSVPDALIREGKARVRVLETGERWYGVTYREDLEKVQTAMAEMRQNNVYPEKLW
;
A
#
# COMPACT_ATOMS: atom_id res chain seq x y z
N MET A 1 -6.24 23.05 9.80
CA MET A 1 -5.32 22.37 8.88
C MET A 1 -6.13 21.68 7.79
N LYS A 2 -5.57 21.53 6.58
CA LYS A 2 -6.22 20.78 5.50
C LYS A 2 -6.22 19.30 5.88
N LYS A 3 -7.32 18.58 5.63
CA LYS A 3 -7.38 17.13 5.90
C LYS A 3 -6.42 16.41 4.93
N PRO A 4 -5.69 15.37 5.37
CA PRO A 4 -4.79 14.64 4.50
C PRO A 4 -5.53 13.88 3.40
N THR A 5 -4.82 13.60 2.30
CA THR A 5 -5.30 12.79 1.18
C THR A 5 -4.93 11.32 1.39
N LEU A 6 -5.83 10.40 1.09
CA LEU A 6 -5.51 8.98 0.97
C LEU A 6 -5.38 8.59 -0.51
N VAL A 7 -4.23 8.06 -0.90
CA VAL A 7 -3.97 7.50 -2.23
C VAL A 7 -4.07 5.97 -2.15
N ILE A 8 -4.95 5.39 -2.97
CA ILE A 8 -5.19 3.94 -3.01
C ILE A 8 -4.72 3.40 -4.36
N MET A 9 -3.71 2.56 -4.33
CA MET A 9 -3.11 1.96 -5.52
C MET A 9 -3.91 0.72 -5.93
N ALA A 10 -4.80 0.88 -6.92
CA ALA A 10 -5.72 -0.15 -7.40
C ALA A 10 -5.48 -0.60 -8.84
N ALA A 11 -4.44 -0.10 -9.53
CA ALA A 11 -4.13 -0.43 -10.93
C ALA A 11 -3.43 -1.80 -11.11
N GLY A 12 -3.16 -2.53 -10.03
CA GLY A 12 -2.47 -3.83 -10.06
C GLY A 12 -3.28 -4.91 -10.78
N LEU A 13 -2.58 -5.78 -11.51
CA LEU A 13 -3.18 -6.85 -12.34
C LEU A 13 -3.50 -8.10 -11.52
N GLY A 14 -3.89 -8.15 -10.35
CA GLY A 14 -4.36 -9.33 -9.59
C GLY A 14 -4.09 -10.73 -10.25
N SER A 15 -2.92 -10.92 -10.85
CA SER A 15 -2.63 -12.00 -11.81
C SER A 15 -2.76 -13.42 -11.25
N ARG A 16 -2.78 -13.57 -9.93
CA ARG A 16 -2.95 -14.86 -9.25
C ARG A 16 -4.40 -15.18 -8.92
N PHE A 17 -5.30 -14.21 -8.98
CA PHE A 17 -6.69 -14.37 -8.55
C PHE A 17 -7.67 -14.63 -9.70
N GLY A 18 -7.29 -14.35 -10.96
CA GLY A 18 -8.10 -14.63 -12.15
C GLY A 18 -9.32 -13.71 -12.34
N GLY A 19 -9.29 -12.50 -11.75
CA GLY A 19 -10.35 -11.49 -11.86
C GLY A 19 -9.94 -10.14 -11.28
N CYS A 20 -10.87 -9.17 -11.23
CA CYS A 20 -10.65 -7.87 -10.60
C CYS A 20 -10.69 -8.03 -9.07
N LYS A 21 -9.56 -8.44 -8.48
CA LYS A 21 -9.40 -8.73 -7.05
C LYS A 21 -9.84 -7.57 -6.15
N GLN A 22 -9.61 -6.34 -6.60
CA GLN A 22 -9.85 -5.11 -5.84
C GLN A 22 -11.33 -4.85 -5.55
N ILE A 23 -12.24 -5.42 -6.35
CA ILE A 23 -13.69 -5.26 -6.22
C ILE A 23 -14.40 -6.55 -5.76
N THR A 24 -13.64 -7.58 -5.38
CA THR A 24 -14.21 -8.84 -4.90
C THR A 24 -14.85 -8.63 -3.52
N PRO A 25 -16.15 -8.96 -3.33
CA PRO A 25 -16.81 -8.82 -2.04
C PRO A 25 -16.18 -9.71 -0.96
N VAL A 26 -15.97 -9.12 0.22
CA VAL A 26 -15.48 -9.80 1.41
C VAL A 26 -16.51 -9.88 2.52
N ASP A 27 -17.75 -9.47 2.23
CA ASP A 27 -18.88 -9.63 3.14
C ASP A 27 -20.20 -9.89 2.39
N ASP A 28 -21.26 -10.17 3.14
CA ASP A 28 -22.61 -10.46 2.66
C ASP A 28 -23.36 -9.22 2.15
N ARG A 29 -22.79 -8.03 2.31
CA ARG A 29 -23.34 -6.73 1.85
C ARG A 29 -22.71 -6.26 0.54
N GLY A 30 -21.74 -7.01 0.03
CA GLY A 30 -21.04 -6.70 -1.22
C GLY A 30 -19.90 -5.69 -1.05
N HIS A 31 -19.41 -5.45 0.18
CA HIS A 31 -18.23 -4.60 0.39
C HIS A 31 -16.95 -5.36 0.07
N ALA A 32 -16.05 -4.71 -0.63
CA ALA A 32 -14.68 -5.17 -0.86
C ALA A 32 -13.74 -4.68 0.26
N ILE A 33 -12.52 -5.19 0.31
CA ILE A 33 -11.49 -4.73 1.28
C ILE A 33 -11.30 -3.22 1.23
N ILE A 34 -11.29 -2.65 0.03
CA ILE A 34 -11.12 -1.21 -0.18
C ILE A 34 -12.23 -0.36 0.46
N ASP A 35 -13.48 -0.87 0.57
CA ASP A 35 -14.56 -0.17 1.27
C ASP A 35 -14.21 0.02 2.75
N TYR A 36 -13.68 -1.01 3.40
CA TYR A 36 -13.23 -0.94 4.79
C TYR A 36 -12.06 0.04 4.97
N SER A 37 -11.09 0.00 4.05
CA SER A 37 -9.96 0.93 4.07
C SER A 37 -10.42 2.40 3.94
N ILE A 38 -11.35 2.69 3.05
CA ILE A 38 -11.91 4.04 2.88
C ILE A 38 -12.73 4.45 4.09
N TYR A 39 -13.55 3.54 4.61
CA TYR A 39 -14.36 3.78 5.82
C TYR A 39 -13.46 4.15 7.01
N ASP A 40 -12.42 3.38 7.27
CA ASP A 40 -11.47 3.63 8.35
C ASP A 40 -10.70 4.94 8.16
N ALA A 41 -10.27 5.24 6.94
CA ALA A 41 -9.59 6.48 6.62
C ALA A 41 -10.47 7.72 6.87
N LEU A 42 -11.74 7.69 6.45
CA LEU A 42 -12.67 8.78 6.69
C LEU A 42 -12.91 8.99 8.18
N ARG A 43 -13.05 7.92 8.95
CA ARG A 43 -13.19 7.97 10.42
C ARG A 43 -11.92 8.48 11.11
N ALA A 44 -10.75 8.18 10.56
CA ALA A 44 -9.47 8.71 11.05
C ALA A 44 -9.29 10.19 10.76
N GLY A 45 -10.00 10.76 9.75
CA GLY A 45 -9.96 12.19 9.45
C GLY A 45 -9.41 12.55 8.07
N PHE A 46 -9.13 11.58 7.20
CA PHE A 46 -8.80 11.83 5.80
C PHE A 46 -9.95 12.56 5.10
N GLY A 47 -9.62 13.46 4.16
CA GLY A 47 -10.61 14.31 3.50
C GLY A 47 -10.89 13.94 2.06
N ARG A 48 -9.84 13.58 1.32
CA ARG A 48 -9.91 13.19 -0.09
C ARG A 48 -9.40 11.78 -0.27
N ILE A 49 -10.06 11.02 -1.14
CA ILE A 49 -9.66 9.67 -1.55
C ILE A 49 -9.28 9.73 -3.03
N VAL A 50 -8.04 9.38 -3.35
CA VAL A 50 -7.56 9.28 -4.72
C VAL A 50 -7.35 7.82 -5.07
N CYS A 51 -8.19 7.27 -5.96
CA CYS A 51 -8.06 5.90 -6.44
C CYS A 51 -7.22 5.88 -7.73
N VAL A 52 -6.06 5.24 -7.67
CA VAL A 52 -5.21 5.03 -8.84
C VAL A 52 -5.63 3.73 -9.51
N ILE A 53 -6.25 3.83 -10.65
CA ILE A 53 -6.79 2.72 -11.43
C ILE A 53 -6.23 2.74 -12.86
N LYS A 54 -6.58 1.75 -13.67
CA LYS A 54 -6.41 1.83 -15.11
C LYS A 54 -7.67 2.41 -15.76
N PRO A 55 -7.55 3.14 -16.91
CA PRO A 55 -8.72 3.70 -17.59
C PRO A 55 -9.81 2.65 -17.89
N GLU A 56 -9.41 1.48 -18.33
CA GLU A 56 -10.33 0.37 -18.66
C GLU A 56 -11.08 -0.21 -17.46
N MET A 57 -10.61 0.06 -16.23
CA MET A 57 -11.27 -0.41 -15.00
C MET A 57 -12.31 0.57 -14.47
N GLU A 58 -12.37 1.81 -14.97
CA GLU A 58 -13.14 2.89 -14.33
C GLU A 58 -14.63 2.56 -14.22
N ALA A 59 -15.25 2.07 -15.29
CA ALA A 59 -16.68 1.78 -15.30
C ALA A 59 -17.06 0.72 -14.25
N ASP A 60 -16.30 -0.39 -14.20
CA ASP A 60 -16.52 -1.48 -13.26
C ASP A 60 -16.21 -1.03 -11.82
N PHE A 61 -15.13 -0.27 -11.64
CA PHE A 61 -14.75 0.24 -10.32
C PHE A 61 -15.75 1.22 -9.76
N ARG A 62 -16.30 2.15 -10.58
CA ARG A 62 -17.38 3.06 -10.19
C ARG A 62 -18.62 2.29 -9.79
N ALA A 63 -19.08 1.37 -10.63
CA ALA A 63 -20.28 0.58 -10.36
C ALA A 63 -20.16 -0.27 -9.08
N ALA A 64 -19.00 -0.87 -8.84
CA ALA A 64 -18.79 -1.74 -7.70
C ALA A 64 -18.56 -0.98 -6.37
N ILE A 65 -17.86 0.16 -6.42
CA ILE A 65 -17.34 0.85 -5.24
C ILE A 65 -17.58 2.36 -5.31
N GLY A 66 -17.11 3.00 -6.40
CA GLY A 66 -16.94 4.44 -6.48
C GLY A 66 -18.23 5.24 -6.31
N ASP A 67 -19.31 4.85 -6.96
CA ASP A 67 -20.58 5.58 -6.93
C ASP A 67 -21.24 5.52 -5.54
N ARG A 68 -21.03 4.42 -4.82
CA ARG A 68 -21.47 4.28 -3.43
C ARG A 68 -20.67 5.22 -2.51
N ILE A 69 -19.35 5.24 -2.64
CA ILE A 69 -18.45 6.04 -1.80
C ILE A 69 -18.57 7.54 -2.10
N ALA A 70 -18.82 7.93 -3.36
CA ALA A 70 -18.97 9.32 -3.77
C ALA A 70 -20.08 10.09 -3.03
N GLN A 71 -21.03 9.35 -2.42
CA GLN A 71 -22.08 9.94 -1.59
C GLN A 71 -21.55 10.34 -0.18
N HIS A 72 -20.39 9.84 0.22
CA HIS A 72 -19.85 9.97 1.57
C HIS A 72 -18.48 10.63 1.61
N ALA A 73 -17.74 10.68 0.48
CA ALA A 73 -16.38 11.18 0.40
C ALA A 73 -16.09 11.91 -0.91
N ASP A 74 -15.10 12.81 -0.88
CA ASP A 74 -14.47 13.39 -2.07
C ASP A 74 -13.55 12.34 -2.70
N ILE A 75 -14.07 11.59 -3.69
CA ILE A 75 -13.35 10.56 -4.43
C ILE A 75 -12.90 11.09 -5.79
N VAL A 76 -11.61 10.91 -6.09
CA VAL A 76 -10.98 11.31 -7.36
C VAL A 76 -10.30 10.10 -7.98
N TYR A 77 -10.33 10.00 -9.30
CA TYR A 77 -9.66 8.94 -10.05
C TYR A 77 -8.40 9.47 -10.72
N ALA A 78 -7.31 8.74 -10.56
CA ALA A 78 -6.05 8.96 -11.28
C ALA A 78 -5.73 7.71 -12.10
N TYR A 79 -5.13 7.89 -13.27
CA TYR A 79 -4.93 6.76 -14.18
C TYR A 79 -3.44 6.42 -14.30
N GLN A 80 -3.11 5.18 -13.95
CA GLN A 80 -1.78 4.63 -14.17
C GLN A 80 -1.73 3.96 -15.55
N THR A 81 -1.13 4.64 -16.52
CA THR A 81 -0.89 4.13 -17.86
C THR A 81 0.62 4.01 -18.15
N LEU A 82 1.00 3.16 -19.10
CA LEU A 82 2.42 2.93 -19.42
C LEU A 82 3.09 4.16 -20.06
N ASP A 83 2.34 4.96 -20.79
CA ASP A 83 2.77 6.15 -21.51
C ASP A 83 2.84 7.42 -20.63
N ARG A 84 2.42 7.35 -19.36
CA ARG A 84 2.57 8.46 -18.42
C ARG A 84 4.03 8.56 -17.94
N LEU A 85 4.88 8.97 -18.87
CA LEU A 85 6.33 9.08 -18.73
C LEU A 85 6.78 10.55 -18.79
N PRO A 86 7.93 10.88 -18.19
CA PRO A 86 8.56 12.18 -18.39
C PRO A 86 8.95 12.38 -19.86
N GLU A 87 9.08 13.64 -20.26
CA GLU A 87 9.53 14.01 -21.60
C GLU A 87 10.86 13.33 -21.96
N GLY A 88 10.97 12.85 -23.21
CA GLY A 88 12.15 12.15 -23.73
C GLY A 88 12.22 10.65 -23.44
N PHE A 89 11.20 10.07 -22.79
CA PHE A 89 11.10 8.63 -22.59
C PHE A 89 9.93 8.03 -23.39
N ALA A 90 10.08 6.78 -23.80
CA ALA A 90 9.05 6.03 -24.50
C ALA A 90 8.82 4.66 -23.83
N VAL A 91 7.63 4.12 -24.03
CA VAL A 91 7.30 2.77 -23.54
C VAL A 91 8.10 1.75 -24.37
N PRO A 92 8.89 0.87 -23.73
CA PRO A 92 9.60 -0.19 -24.45
C PRO A 92 8.63 -1.11 -25.19
N GLU A 93 9.01 -1.53 -26.38
CA GLU A 93 8.23 -2.46 -27.18
C GLU A 93 7.98 -3.77 -26.41
N GLY A 94 6.73 -4.23 -26.40
CA GLY A 94 6.32 -5.44 -25.67
C GLY A 94 6.11 -5.27 -24.17
N ARG A 95 6.32 -4.08 -23.59
CA ARG A 95 6.05 -3.87 -22.18
C ARG A 95 4.54 -3.79 -21.91
N VAL A 96 4.05 -4.66 -21.05
CA VAL A 96 2.67 -4.67 -20.54
C VAL A 96 2.59 -4.46 -19.01
N LYS A 97 3.73 -4.62 -18.32
CA LYS A 97 3.81 -4.49 -16.86
C LYS A 97 3.81 -3.01 -16.45
N PRO A 98 2.96 -2.60 -15.48
CA PRO A 98 3.02 -1.24 -14.92
C PRO A 98 4.41 -0.90 -14.36
N TRP A 99 4.69 0.41 -14.25
CA TRP A 99 6.00 0.89 -13.79
C TRP A 99 6.24 0.76 -12.28
N GLY A 100 5.26 0.25 -11.53
CA GLY A 100 5.37 -0.01 -10.10
C GLY A 100 4.57 0.97 -9.23
N THR A 101 4.65 0.77 -7.91
CA THR A 101 3.81 1.47 -6.93
C THR A 101 4.21 2.94 -6.73
N ALA A 102 5.49 3.30 -6.83
CA ALA A 102 5.87 4.72 -6.80
C ALA A 102 5.36 5.48 -8.03
N HIS A 103 5.36 4.85 -9.21
CA HIS A 103 4.76 5.45 -10.40
C HIS A 103 3.23 5.60 -10.26
N ALA A 104 2.55 4.67 -9.59
CA ALA A 104 1.12 4.81 -9.29
C ALA A 104 0.85 6.11 -8.48
N VAL A 105 1.65 6.36 -7.44
CA VAL A 105 1.55 7.59 -6.64
C VAL A 105 1.86 8.83 -7.50
N LEU A 106 2.88 8.78 -8.37
CA LEU A 106 3.17 9.89 -9.30
C LEU A 106 2.02 10.18 -10.26
N CYS A 107 1.30 9.16 -10.71
CA CYS A 107 0.11 9.34 -11.54
C CYS A 107 -1.02 10.09 -10.82
N ALA A 108 -1.04 10.04 -9.49
CA ALA A 108 -1.99 10.74 -8.64
C ALA A 108 -1.54 12.14 -8.21
N ALA A 109 -0.31 12.55 -8.51
CA ALA A 109 0.33 13.75 -7.94
C ALA A 109 -0.52 15.02 -8.07
N ASP A 110 -1.18 15.23 -9.22
CA ASP A 110 -2.01 16.42 -9.46
C ASP A 110 -3.31 16.42 -8.64
N ALA A 111 -3.74 15.27 -8.12
CA ALA A 111 -4.93 15.12 -7.29
C ALA A 111 -4.62 15.13 -5.78
N ILE A 112 -3.34 15.01 -5.41
CA ILE A 112 -2.88 15.02 -4.03
C ILE A 112 -2.80 16.45 -3.52
N GLU A 113 -3.54 16.75 -2.48
CA GLU A 113 -3.54 18.07 -1.85
C GLU A 113 -2.93 18.02 -0.45
N GLY A 114 -1.70 18.54 -0.30
CA GLY A 114 -0.98 18.53 0.98
C GLY A 114 -0.42 17.14 1.31
N ASP A 115 -0.19 16.90 2.59
CA ASP A 115 0.37 15.64 3.06
C ASP A 115 -0.62 14.49 2.84
N PHE A 116 -0.10 13.29 2.62
CA PHE A 116 -0.93 12.18 2.17
C PHE A 116 -0.45 10.82 2.70
N ALA A 117 -1.36 9.87 2.74
CA ALA A 117 -1.03 8.47 2.90
C ALA A 117 -1.20 7.71 1.59
N ALA A 118 -0.42 6.65 1.41
CA ALA A 118 -0.54 5.72 0.27
C ALA A 118 -0.71 4.29 0.78
N ILE A 119 -1.64 3.53 0.14
CA ILE A 119 -1.95 2.14 0.48
C ILE A 119 -2.18 1.29 -0.76
N ASN A 120 -2.11 -0.03 -0.61
CA ASN A 120 -2.62 -0.98 -1.58
C ASN A 120 -4.14 -1.14 -1.44
N ALA A 121 -4.85 -1.35 -2.54
CA ALA A 121 -6.30 -1.50 -2.57
C ALA A 121 -6.80 -2.86 -2.05
N ASP A 122 -5.94 -3.86 -2.05
CA ASP A 122 -6.27 -5.27 -1.76
C ASP A 122 -5.79 -5.75 -0.39
N ASP A 123 -5.32 -4.82 0.43
CA ASP A 123 -4.86 -5.06 1.80
C ASP A 123 -5.81 -4.41 2.81
N TYR A 124 -6.23 -5.18 3.82
CA TYR A 124 -6.93 -4.68 5.00
C TYR A 124 -5.91 -4.28 6.06
N TYR A 125 -5.98 -3.03 6.51
CA TYR A 125 -5.00 -2.43 7.42
C TYR A 125 -5.48 -2.32 8.87
N GLY A 126 -6.78 -2.22 9.08
CA GLY A 126 -7.40 -1.99 10.37
C GLY A 126 -7.52 -0.51 10.76
N PRO A 127 -8.55 -0.14 11.56
CA PRO A 127 -8.85 1.25 11.89
C PRO A 127 -7.74 1.96 12.67
N GLY A 128 -6.98 1.24 13.50
CA GLY A 128 -5.85 1.77 14.25
C GLY A 128 -4.71 2.26 13.35
N ALA A 129 -4.45 1.56 12.26
CA ALA A 129 -3.41 1.93 11.30
C ALA A 129 -3.69 3.26 10.60
N PHE A 130 -4.93 3.48 10.16
CA PHE A 130 -5.34 4.75 9.55
C PHE A 130 -5.31 5.90 10.54
N ARG A 131 -5.66 5.66 11.81
CA ARG A 131 -5.58 6.67 12.88
C ARG A 131 -4.13 7.10 13.10
N LEU A 132 -3.21 6.15 13.26
CA LEU A 132 -1.78 6.44 13.41
C LEU A 132 -1.23 7.27 12.24
N ALA A 133 -1.56 6.91 11.01
CA ALA A 133 -1.14 7.64 9.82
C ALA A 133 -1.72 9.07 9.79
N CYS A 134 -3.02 9.23 10.09
CA CYS A 134 -3.68 10.53 10.11
C CYS A 134 -3.14 11.42 11.23
N ASP A 135 -2.92 10.88 12.43
CA ASP A 135 -2.36 11.61 13.56
C ASP A 135 -0.96 12.15 13.23
N PHE A 136 -0.12 11.35 12.57
CA PHE A 136 1.18 11.80 12.09
C PHE A 136 1.04 12.94 11.08
N LEU A 137 0.21 12.78 10.04
CA LEU A 137 0.04 13.77 8.96
C LEU A 137 -0.58 15.09 9.42
N THR A 138 -1.34 15.07 10.52
CA THR A 138 -1.99 16.26 11.09
C THR A 138 -1.21 16.89 12.23
N SER A 139 -0.17 16.22 12.72
CA SER A 139 0.76 16.76 13.73
C SER A 139 1.85 17.62 13.09
N PRO A 140 2.45 18.58 13.82
CA PRO A 140 3.61 19.31 13.31
C PRO A 140 4.78 18.37 13.02
N HIS A 141 5.33 18.46 11.81
CA HIS A 141 6.52 17.68 11.39
C HIS A 141 7.28 18.47 10.30
N ASP A 142 8.56 18.15 10.12
CA ASP A 142 9.39 18.76 9.10
C ASP A 142 9.11 18.19 7.72
N SER A 143 9.47 18.91 6.67
CA SER A 143 9.28 18.46 5.28
C SER A 143 10.07 17.19 4.93
N SER A 144 11.12 16.88 5.70
CA SER A 144 11.90 15.65 5.59
C SER A 144 11.37 14.48 6.42
N ASP A 145 10.32 14.71 7.21
CA ASP A 145 9.74 13.68 8.07
C ASP A 145 8.62 12.95 7.33
N HIS A 146 8.70 11.64 7.35
CA HIS A 146 7.69 10.73 6.85
C HIS A 146 7.42 9.65 7.90
N ALA A 147 6.38 8.86 7.68
CA ALA A 147 6.11 7.71 8.53
C ALA A 147 5.64 6.50 7.70
N MET A 148 5.76 5.36 8.32
CA MET A 148 5.25 4.09 7.81
C MET A 148 4.57 3.33 8.96
N VAL A 149 3.41 2.73 8.70
CA VAL A 149 2.79 1.86 9.71
C VAL A 149 3.47 0.50 9.68
N GLY A 150 4.12 0.17 10.79
CA GLY A 150 4.85 -1.08 10.98
C GLY A 150 4.00 -2.13 11.68
N TYR A 151 3.81 -3.26 11.01
CA TYR A 151 3.10 -4.43 11.55
C TYR A 151 4.09 -5.42 12.15
N ARG A 152 3.65 -6.21 13.14
CA ARG A 152 4.42 -7.36 13.57
C ARG A 152 4.35 -8.45 12.51
N ILE A 153 5.46 -9.11 12.20
CA ILE A 153 5.53 -10.13 11.13
C ILE A 153 4.45 -11.21 11.31
N GLU A 154 4.24 -11.70 12.55
CA GLU A 154 3.26 -12.72 12.87
C GLU A 154 1.80 -12.32 12.60
N ASN A 155 1.52 -11.01 12.53
CA ASN A 155 0.20 -10.46 12.19
C ASN A 155 -0.03 -10.32 10.68
N THR A 156 0.94 -10.72 9.83
CA THR A 156 0.89 -10.49 8.38
C THR A 156 1.10 -11.76 7.55
N LEU A 157 1.09 -12.92 8.19
CA LEU A 157 1.33 -14.21 7.55
C LEU A 157 0.01 -14.86 7.09
N THR A 158 0.11 -15.74 6.09
CA THR A 158 -0.96 -16.66 5.68
C THR A 158 -0.55 -18.10 5.92
N GLU A 159 -1.52 -18.99 6.10
CA GLU A 159 -1.32 -20.43 6.20
C GLU A 159 -1.34 -21.12 4.81
N ASN A 160 -1.80 -20.41 3.78
CA ASN A 160 -2.04 -20.93 2.44
C ASN A 160 -0.82 -20.82 1.51
N GLY A 161 0.37 -20.52 2.05
CA GLY A 161 1.59 -20.39 1.26
C GLY A 161 2.55 -19.35 1.83
N TYR A 162 3.21 -18.62 0.95
CA TYR A 162 4.17 -17.59 1.31
C TYR A 162 3.66 -16.18 1.00
N VAL A 163 4.18 -15.20 1.72
CA VAL A 163 3.92 -13.77 1.52
C VAL A 163 5.22 -13.04 1.19
N SER A 164 5.08 -11.82 0.63
CA SER A 164 6.19 -10.89 0.43
C SER A 164 6.02 -9.69 1.36
N ARG A 165 7.08 -9.28 2.05
CA ARG A 165 7.04 -8.16 3.02
C ARG A 165 8.34 -7.36 2.98
N GLY A 166 8.22 -6.06 3.16
CA GLY A 166 9.37 -5.22 3.48
C GLY A 166 9.78 -5.41 4.93
N VAL A 167 10.82 -6.18 5.20
CA VAL A 167 11.35 -6.40 6.55
C VAL A 167 12.14 -5.16 6.96
N CYS A 168 11.76 -4.55 8.09
CA CYS A 168 12.28 -3.26 8.54
C CYS A 168 13.37 -3.43 9.60
N SER A 169 14.48 -2.70 9.45
CA SER A 169 15.41 -2.40 10.52
C SER A 169 15.00 -1.09 11.17
N VAL A 170 14.71 -1.12 12.47
CA VAL A 170 14.21 0.03 13.24
C VAL A 170 15.14 0.26 14.42
N ASP A 171 15.51 1.51 14.66
CA ASP A 171 16.34 1.85 15.81
C ASP A 171 15.54 2.01 17.11
N GLU A 172 16.26 2.22 18.24
CA GLU A 172 15.67 2.38 19.58
C GLU A 172 14.74 3.60 19.70
N SER A 173 14.86 4.59 18.82
CA SER A 173 13.99 5.76 18.76
C SER A 173 12.75 5.57 17.88
N GLY A 174 12.57 4.39 17.28
CA GLY A 174 11.47 4.05 16.40
C GLY A 174 11.64 4.56 14.97
N MET A 175 12.87 4.89 14.55
CA MET A 175 13.15 5.37 13.21
C MET A 175 13.58 4.23 12.30
N LEU A 176 13.02 4.19 11.08
CA LEU A 176 13.40 3.26 10.03
C LEU A 176 14.85 3.50 9.59
N ARG A 177 15.67 2.44 9.57
CA ARG A 177 17.07 2.47 9.11
C ARG A 177 17.21 1.86 7.72
N SER A 178 16.50 0.78 7.47
CA SER A 178 16.43 0.14 6.15
C SER A 178 15.16 -0.68 6.03
N ILE A 179 14.79 -0.97 4.79
CA ILE A 179 13.69 -1.87 4.44
C ILE A 179 14.15 -2.83 3.35
N ASP A 180 14.06 -4.13 3.63
CA ASP A 180 14.47 -5.18 2.73
C ASP A 180 13.25 -5.99 2.28
N GLU A 181 12.92 -5.94 0.99
CA GLU A 181 11.84 -6.74 0.43
C GLU A 181 12.22 -8.23 0.42
N ARG A 182 11.47 -9.05 1.14
CA ARG A 182 11.63 -10.51 1.19
C ARG A 182 10.42 -11.18 0.55
N LEU A 183 10.68 -12.02 -0.45
CA LEU A 183 9.63 -12.48 -1.37
C LEU A 183 8.95 -13.78 -0.96
N ARG A 184 9.56 -14.62 -0.17
CA ARG A 184 9.04 -15.94 0.20
C ARG A 184 9.14 -16.13 1.70
N ILE A 185 8.23 -15.46 2.42
CA ILE A 185 8.16 -15.53 3.88
C ILE A 185 7.05 -16.53 4.26
N GLU A 186 7.38 -17.48 5.08
CA GLU A 186 6.48 -18.50 5.61
C GLU A 186 6.44 -18.48 7.13
N PRO A 187 5.30 -18.86 7.78
CA PRO A 187 5.24 -18.96 9.21
C PRO A 187 6.19 -20.05 9.75
N ARG A 188 6.81 -19.77 10.90
CA ARG A 188 7.64 -20.72 11.67
C ARG A 188 7.37 -20.51 13.14
N GLU A 189 7.65 -21.53 13.95
CA GLU A 189 7.56 -21.41 15.42
C GLU A 189 8.47 -20.27 15.90
N GLY A 190 7.91 -19.36 16.70
CA GLY A 190 8.60 -18.19 17.22
C GLY A 190 8.76 -17.02 16.23
N GLY A 191 8.13 -17.07 15.04
CA GLY A 191 8.17 -15.99 14.05
C GLY A 191 7.87 -16.43 12.63
N ALA A 192 8.79 -16.14 11.72
CA ALA A 192 8.71 -16.51 10.30
C ALA A 192 10.09 -16.89 9.77
N ALA A 193 10.15 -17.39 8.55
CA ALA A 193 11.41 -17.54 7.83
C ALA A 193 11.21 -17.19 6.35
N PHE A 194 12.25 -16.67 5.71
CA PHE A 194 12.24 -16.37 4.28
C PHE A 194 13.34 -17.14 3.56
N THR A 195 13.13 -17.36 2.28
CA THR A 195 14.12 -17.93 1.38
C THR A 195 14.18 -17.17 0.07
N GLU A 196 15.35 -17.05 -0.53
CA GLU A 196 15.55 -16.45 -1.86
C GLU A 196 15.72 -17.53 -2.93
N ASP A 197 16.24 -18.69 -2.58
CA ASP A 197 16.54 -19.82 -3.47
C ASP A 197 15.56 -21.01 -3.34
N GLY A 198 14.73 -21.02 -2.30
CA GLY A 198 13.81 -22.11 -1.98
C GLY A 198 14.40 -23.23 -1.13
N GLU A 199 15.68 -23.18 -0.82
CA GLU A 199 16.43 -24.20 -0.07
C GLU A 199 16.94 -23.68 1.27
N ASN A 200 17.56 -22.50 1.26
CA ASN A 200 18.15 -21.89 2.45
C ASN A 200 17.18 -20.91 3.08
N TYR A 201 16.82 -21.14 4.34
CA TYR A 201 15.89 -20.30 5.08
C TYR A 201 16.60 -19.46 6.13
N SER A 202 16.30 -18.17 6.15
CA SER A 202 16.72 -17.23 7.19
C SER A 202 15.55 -16.90 8.11
N PHE A 203 15.78 -16.99 9.42
CA PHE A 203 14.75 -16.78 10.43
C PHE A 203 14.45 -15.30 10.65
N ILE A 204 13.18 -14.96 10.81
CA ILE A 204 12.67 -13.64 11.20
C ILE A 204 11.96 -13.80 12.55
N PRO A 205 12.49 -13.24 13.65
CA PRO A 205 11.87 -13.34 14.96
C PRO A 205 10.48 -12.72 15.02
N ALA A 206 9.60 -13.28 15.84
CA ALA A 206 8.33 -12.65 16.18
C ALA A 206 8.56 -11.23 16.73
N GLY A 207 7.64 -10.34 16.45
CA GLY A 207 7.78 -8.92 16.81
C GLY A 207 8.60 -8.10 15.83
N THR A 208 9.30 -8.71 14.86
CA THR A 208 9.98 -7.96 13.78
C THR A 208 8.97 -7.09 13.03
N ARG A 209 9.31 -5.84 12.79
CA ARG A 209 8.46 -4.90 12.06
C ARG A 209 8.58 -5.12 10.56
N VAL A 210 7.41 -5.15 9.91
CA VAL A 210 7.31 -5.25 8.45
C VAL A 210 6.41 -4.16 7.89
N SER A 211 6.73 -3.72 6.69
CA SER A 211 5.89 -2.82 5.90
C SER A 211 4.83 -3.61 5.15
N MET A 212 3.59 -3.13 5.26
CA MET A 212 2.46 -3.54 4.44
C MET A 212 2.10 -2.48 3.40
N ASN A 213 3.07 -1.60 3.09
CA ASN A 213 2.92 -0.51 2.13
C ASN A 213 1.88 0.57 2.53
N LEU A 214 1.64 0.76 3.84
CA LEU A 214 0.93 1.92 4.36
C LEU A 214 1.95 2.98 4.77
N TRP A 215 2.05 4.02 3.97
CA TRP A 215 2.98 5.12 4.12
C TRP A 215 2.25 6.44 4.38
N ALA A 216 2.82 7.29 5.21
CA ALA A 216 2.38 8.65 5.47
C ALA A 216 3.49 9.62 5.07
N PHE A 217 3.25 10.44 4.06
CA PHE A 217 4.26 11.27 3.43
C PHE A 217 3.96 12.76 3.56
N ASN A 218 5.00 13.54 3.82
CA ASN A 218 4.99 14.96 3.51
C ASN A 218 4.92 15.13 1.98
N HIS A 219 4.16 16.13 1.52
CA HIS A 219 3.90 16.38 0.10
C HIS A 219 5.18 16.52 -0.74
N GLY A 220 6.25 17.06 -0.17
CA GLY A 220 7.53 17.28 -0.85
C GLY A 220 8.17 16.00 -1.41
N ILE A 221 7.80 14.82 -0.92
CA ILE A 221 8.31 13.55 -1.44
C ILE A 221 7.95 13.32 -2.91
N LEU A 222 6.90 13.96 -3.42
CA LEU A 222 6.49 13.82 -4.82
C LEU A 222 7.55 14.34 -5.79
N ASP A 223 8.28 15.38 -5.42
CA ASP A 223 9.36 15.93 -6.26
C ASP A 223 10.58 14.99 -6.25
N GLU A 224 10.90 14.39 -5.11
CA GLU A 224 11.92 13.34 -5.02
C GLU A 224 11.53 12.10 -5.83
N MET A 225 10.27 11.68 -5.77
CA MET A 225 9.76 10.56 -6.59
C MET A 225 9.90 10.86 -8.09
N LYS A 226 9.56 12.08 -8.53
CA LYS A 226 9.70 12.48 -9.96
C LYS A 226 11.15 12.38 -10.44
N GLN A 227 12.09 12.93 -9.66
CA GLN A 227 13.52 12.90 -10.01
C GLN A 227 14.05 11.46 -10.04
N ARG A 228 13.70 10.64 -9.07
CA ARG A 228 14.13 9.24 -8.98
C ARG A 228 13.48 8.36 -10.04
N PHE A 229 12.27 8.68 -10.48
CA PHE A 229 11.66 7.99 -11.59
C PHE A 229 12.42 8.21 -12.91
N VAL A 230 12.87 9.43 -13.18
CA VAL A 230 13.76 9.73 -14.33
C VAL A 230 15.05 8.92 -14.25
N GLN A 231 15.67 8.83 -13.07
CA GLN A 231 16.86 8.03 -12.88
C GLN A 231 16.58 6.54 -13.09
N PHE A 232 15.51 6.01 -12.51
CA PHE A 232 15.06 4.63 -12.69
C PHE A 232 14.86 4.28 -14.16
N LEU A 233 14.27 5.18 -14.97
CA LEU A 233 14.06 4.97 -16.40
C LEU A 233 15.39 4.94 -17.16
N ARG A 234 16.41 5.69 -16.73
CA ARG A 234 17.75 5.71 -17.34
C ARG A 234 18.63 4.53 -16.98
N THR A 235 18.31 3.81 -15.90
CA THR A 235 19.12 2.69 -15.36
C THR A 235 18.32 1.38 -15.37
N ASN A 236 17.52 1.13 -14.34
CA ASN A 236 16.82 -0.14 -14.14
C ASN A 236 15.89 -0.52 -15.29
N ALA A 237 15.21 0.46 -15.90
CA ALA A 237 14.33 0.20 -17.03
C ALA A 237 15.10 -0.10 -18.32
N VAL A 238 16.34 0.36 -18.44
CA VAL A 238 17.24 -0.01 -19.55
C VAL A 238 17.75 -1.45 -19.39
N GLU A 239 18.13 -1.83 -18.16
CA GLU A 239 18.60 -3.19 -17.87
C GLU A 239 17.50 -4.24 -17.95
N ASN A 240 16.28 -3.89 -17.56
CA ASN A 240 15.13 -4.79 -17.57
C ASN A 240 13.86 -4.10 -18.10
N PRO A 241 13.81 -3.81 -19.43
CA PRO A 241 12.79 -2.93 -20.01
C PRO A 241 11.35 -3.45 -19.86
N LEU A 242 11.15 -4.77 -19.80
CA LEU A 242 9.83 -5.36 -19.77
C LEU A 242 9.30 -5.59 -18.33
N LYS A 243 10.19 -5.68 -17.32
CA LYS A 243 9.80 -6.14 -15.98
C LYS A 243 10.21 -5.21 -14.84
N ALA A 244 11.15 -4.25 -15.04
CA ALA A 244 11.57 -3.35 -13.99
C ALA A 244 10.39 -2.60 -13.38
N GLU A 245 10.37 -2.47 -12.05
CA GLU A 245 9.34 -1.75 -11.32
C GLU A 245 9.97 -0.74 -10.35
N PHE A 246 9.41 0.46 -10.35
CA PHE A 246 9.75 1.54 -9.42
C PHE A 246 8.87 1.40 -8.18
N TYR A 247 9.37 0.73 -7.16
CA TYR A 247 8.63 0.43 -5.93
C TYR A 247 8.58 1.64 -5.00
N LEU A 248 7.43 1.85 -4.37
CA LEU A 248 7.22 2.96 -3.43
C LEU A 248 8.23 2.94 -2.26
N PRO A 249 8.50 1.81 -1.59
CA PRO A 249 9.45 1.76 -0.48
C PRO A 249 10.89 2.14 -0.86
N SER A 250 11.28 2.00 -2.14
CA SER A 250 12.63 2.32 -2.57
C SER A 250 12.96 3.81 -2.50
N VAL A 251 11.94 4.68 -2.53
CA VAL A 251 12.12 6.12 -2.47
C VAL A 251 12.52 6.57 -1.06
N PRO A 252 11.73 6.31 0.00
CA PRO A 252 12.13 6.66 1.36
C PRO A 252 13.41 5.92 1.80
N ASP A 253 13.63 4.67 1.41
CA ASP A 253 14.86 3.94 1.73
C ASP A 253 16.11 4.65 1.17
N ALA A 254 16.07 5.08 -0.09
CA ALA A 254 17.16 5.84 -0.69
C ALA A 254 17.37 7.21 0.00
N LEU A 255 16.28 7.92 0.34
CA LEU A 255 16.37 9.20 1.04
C LEU A 255 16.95 9.06 2.46
N ILE A 256 16.63 7.98 3.17
CA ILE A 256 17.23 7.65 4.48
C ILE A 256 18.75 7.45 4.33
N ARG A 257 19.18 6.64 3.35
CA ARG A 257 20.61 6.39 3.09
C ARG A 257 21.40 7.64 2.70
N GLU A 258 20.74 8.59 2.04
CA GLU A 258 21.30 9.90 1.66
C GLU A 258 21.26 10.92 2.80
N GLY A 259 20.64 10.61 3.93
CA GLY A 259 20.45 11.55 5.06
C GLY A 259 19.48 12.68 4.76
N LYS A 260 18.61 12.53 3.75
CA LYS A 260 17.66 13.54 3.29
C LYS A 260 16.26 13.38 3.88
N ALA A 261 15.93 12.21 4.42
CA ALA A 261 14.65 11.96 5.07
C ALA A 261 14.80 11.15 6.35
N ARG A 262 13.81 11.34 7.22
CA ARG A 262 13.59 10.54 8.42
C ARG A 262 12.23 9.85 8.29
N VAL A 263 12.16 8.58 8.57
CA VAL A 263 10.91 7.82 8.54
C VAL A 263 10.65 7.23 9.90
N ARG A 264 9.55 7.64 10.54
CA ARG A 264 9.09 7.05 11.79
C ARG A 264 8.29 5.79 11.52
N VAL A 265 8.60 4.71 12.22
CA VAL A 265 7.79 3.49 12.21
C VAL A 265 6.69 3.63 13.26
N LEU A 266 5.45 3.76 12.81
CA LEU A 266 4.26 3.82 13.65
C LEU A 266 3.80 2.39 13.94
N GLU A 267 4.03 1.93 15.17
CA GLU A 267 3.72 0.56 15.54
C GLU A 267 2.22 0.33 15.70
N THR A 268 1.71 -0.67 15.01
CA THR A 268 0.32 -1.10 15.17
C THR A 268 0.22 -2.53 15.73
N GLY A 269 -0.81 -2.78 16.53
CA GLY A 269 -1.22 -4.12 16.95
C GLY A 269 -2.23 -4.77 16.01
N GLU A 270 -2.65 -4.08 14.96
CA GLU A 270 -3.63 -4.57 13.99
C GLU A 270 -3.14 -5.84 13.29
N ARG A 271 -4.09 -6.64 12.86
CA ARG A 271 -3.83 -7.80 12.02
C ARG A 271 -4.15 -7.44 10.58
N TRP A 272 -3.23 -7.75 9.71
CA TRP A 272 -3.42 -7.65 8.27
C TRP A 272 -4.28 -8.80 7.76
N TYR A 273 -5.15 -8.51 6.81
CA TYR A 273 -5.85 -9.49 6.01
C TYR A 273 -5.75 -9.09 4.54
N GLY A 274 -5.57 -10.06 3.67
CA GLY A 274 -5.51 -9.83 2.22
C GLY A 274 -5.82 -11.12 1.48
N VAL A 275 -6.32 -11.00 0.27
CA VAL A 275 -6.62 -12.14 -0.59
C VAL A 275 -5.44 -12.36 -1.51
N THR A 276 -4.40 -13.05 -1.05
CA THR A 276 -3.23 -13.42 -1.87
C THR A 276 -3.56 -14.65 -2.71
N TYR A 277 -4.19 -15.62 -2.08
CA TYR A 277 -4.69 -16.86 -2.68
C TYR A 277 -6.22 -16.88 -2.63
N ARG A 278 -6.86 -17.65 -3.50
CA ARG A 278 -8.32 -17.75 -3.50
C ARG A 278 -8.88 -18.30 -2.20
N GLU A 279 -8.13 -19.15 -1.56
CA GLU A 279 -8.42 -19.79 -0.28
C GLU A 279 -8.40 -18.79 0.89
N ASP A 280 -7.71 -17.65 0.74
CA ASP A 280 -7.69 -16.59 1.75
C ASP A 280 -9.06 -15.89 1.88
N LEU A 281 -9.90 -15.94 0.83
CA LEU A 281 -11.17 -15.19 0.79
C LEU A 281 -12.11 -15.59 1.94
N GLU A 282 -12.27 -16.88 2.21
CA GLU A 282 -13.12 -17.37 3.29
C GLU A 282 -12.63 -16.87 4.66
N LYS A 283 -11.31 -16.86 4.86
CA LYS A 283 -10.69 -16.35 6.10
C LYS A 283 -10.92 -14.86 6.26
N VAL A 284 -10.80 -14.09 5.16
CA VAL A 284 -11.11 -12.64 5.18
C VAL A 284 -12.58 -12.40 5.49
N GLN A 285 -13.49 -13.12 4.83
CA GLN A 285 -14.93 -13.02 5.08
C GLN A 285 -15.30 -13.31 6.54
N THR A 286 -14.72 -14.36 7.10
CA THR A 286 -14.91 -14.73 8.51
C THR A 286 -14.42 -13.61 9.44
N ALA A 287 -13.22 -13.07 9.19
CA ALA A 287 -12.67 -11.97 9.98
C ALA A 287 -13.54 -10.70 9.91
N MET A 288 -14.06 -10.33 8.71
CA MET A 288 -14.96 -9.17 8.57
C MET A 288 -16.29 -9.40 9.32
N ALA A 289 -16.84 -10.61 9.31
CA ALA A 289 -18.04 -10.96 10.06
C ALA A 289 -17.80 -10.86 11.57
N GLU A 290 -16.70 -11.39 12.08
CA GLU A 290 -16.29 -11.28 13.49
C GLU A 290 -16.11 -9.83 13.92
N MET A 291 -15.46 -9.00 13.11
CA MET A 291 -15.28 -7.58 13.40
C MET A 291 -16.61 -6.83 13.50
N ARG A 292 -17.61 -7.17 12.67
CA ARG A 292 -18.98 -6.61 12.79
C ARG A 292 -19.65 -7.08 14.07
N GLN A 293 -19.58 -8.37 14.39
CA GLN A 293 -20.14 -8.92 15.64
C GLN A 293 -19.53 -8.26 16.89
N ASN A 294 -18.24 -7.92 16.83
CA ASN A 294 -17.52 -7.26 17.92
C ASN A 294 -17.67 -5.71 17.88
N ASN A 295 -18.57 -5.17 17.05
CA ASN A 295 -18.84 -3.74 16.89
C ASN A 295 -17.61 -2.89 16.48
N VAL A 296 -16.60 -3.48 15.83
CA VAL A 296 -15.53 -2.74 15.19
C VAL A 296 -16.08 -1.97 13.99
N TYR A 297 -16.97 -2.64 13.25
CA TYR A 297 -17.71 -2.04 12.13
C TYR A 297 -19.21 -2.10 12.34
N PRO A 298 -19.98 -1.15 11.81
CA PRO A 298 -21.45 -1.22 11.80
C PRO A 298 -21.94 -2.31 10.84
N GLU A 299 -23.22 -2.64 10.91
CA GLU A 299 -23.89 -3.56 9.98
C GLU A 299 -23.77 -3.12 8.51
N LYS A 300 -23.76 -1.81 8.26
CA LYS A 300 -23.51 -1.19 6.96
C LYS A 300 -22.44 -0.12 7.13
N LEU A 301 -21.44 -0.14 6.26
CA LEU A 301 -20.40 0.90 6.23
C LEU A 301 -20.97 2.24 5.73
N TRP A 302 -21.90 2.15 4.77
CA TRP A 302 -22.49 3.29 4.05
C TRP A 302 -24.02 3.28 4.10
#